data_b9b048a4d0ee8b582ccacac0c70e4bae
#
_entry.id   b9b048a4d0ee8b582ccacac0c70e4bae
#
_cell.length_a   1.000
_cell.length_b   1.000
_cell.length_c   1.000
_cell.angle_alpha   90.00
_cell.angle_beta   90.00
_cell.angle_gamma   90.00
#
_symmetry.space_group_name_H-M   'P 1'
#
loop_
_entity.id
_entity.type
_entity.pdbx_description
1 polymer ?
#
loop_
_entity_poly.entity_id
_entity_poly.type
_entity_poly.pdbx_seq_one_letter_code
_entity_poly.pdbx_strand_id
1 'polypeptide(L)'
;TYATPAPSDITFSGNKTLKENGVDKAMEEGQFSFTIEADASTDATGYTGFTAGSQDVAANGSFSFGTVSFTKVGVYKFTISEVDKGAAGYHYDANAVTVTVTVELDTATNTLVATATYEKAGETADGITFANTYDTPDAVDQDLTGNVSLGGDRKTSDIKAGDFTFKVTPDAGNDESGYTLPNTAAASKDGGDIDFSKITF
;
A
#
# COMPACT_ATOMS: atom_id res chain seq x y z
N THR A 1 41.92 36.06 1.86
CA THR A 1 40.77 35.42 1.25
C THR A 1 40.08 34.55 2.29
N TYR A 2 38.82 34.83 2.61
CA TYR A 2 38.02 33.91 3.43
C TYR A 2 37.74 32.67 2.61
N ALA A 3 38.08 31.49 3.14
CA ALA A 3 37.74 30.24 2.51
C ALA A 3 36.20 29.98 2.73
N THR A 4 35.52 29.57 1.67
CA THR A 4 34.13 29.11 1.79
C THR A 4 34.11 27.85 2.64
N PRO A 5 33.21 27.73 3.65
CA PRO A 5 33.09 26.52 4.44
C PRO A 5 32.76 25.30 3.56
N ALA A 6 33.31 24.14 3.93
CA ALA A 6 32.94 22.91 3.26
C ALA A 6 31.47 22.55 3.55
N PRO A 7 30.68 22.06 2.57
CA PRO A 7 29.30 21.68 2.77
C PRO A 7 29.14 20.46 3.69
N SER A 8 27.94 20.25 4.19
CA SER A 8 27.58 19.09 4.98
C SER A 8 26.39 18.35 4.35
N ASP A 9 26.44 17.04 4.36
CA ASP A 9 25.51 16.18 3.65
C ASP A 9 24.54 15.49 4.59
N ILE A 10 23.27 15.39 4.17
CA ILE A 10 22.23 14.56 4.78
C ILE A 10 21.62 13.67 3.70
N THR A 11 21.50 12.37 3.98
CA THR A 11 20.76 11.44 3.12
C THR A 11 19.37 11.24 3.66
N PHE A 12 18.35 11.53 2.87
CA PHE A 12 16.94 11.28 3.22
C PHE A 12 16.57 9.84 2.87
N SER A 13 16.67 8.95 3.84
CA SER A 13 16.29 7.54 3.71
C SER A 13 15.34 7.13 4.83
N GLY A 14 14.46 6.19 4.55
CA GLY A 14 13.47 5.72 5.50
C GLY A 14 13.14 4.25 5.36
N ASN A 15 12.27 3.79 6.23
CA ASN A 15 11.80 2.41 6.29
C ASN A 15 10.28 2.36 6.34
N LYS A 16 9.75 1.34 5.67
CA LYS A 16 8.34 0.96 5.64
C LYS A 16 8.15 -0.39 6.28
N THR A 17 7.09 -0.53 7.07
CA THR A 17 6.62 -1.83 7.57
C THR A 17 5.18 -2.06 7.15
N LEU A 18 4.82 -3.32 6.95
CA LEU A 18 3.46 -3.76 6.69
C LEU A 18 3.12 -4.91 7.65
N LYS A 19 1.95 -4.83 8.27
CA LYS A 19 1.45 -5.89 9.15
C LYS A 19 0.08 -6.37 8.70
N GLU A 20 -0.14 -7.69 8.80
CA GLU A 20 -1.43 -8.33 8.66
C GLU A 20 -1.79 -9.02 9.96
N ASN A 21 -2.92 -8.66 10.57
CA ASN A 21 -3.32 -9.18 11.90
C ASN A 21 -2.23 -9.05 12.97
N GLY A 22 -1.44 -7.96 12.92
CA GLY A 22 -0.34 -7.71 13.86
C GLY A 22 0.98 -8.43 13.56
N VAL A 23 1.01 -9.29 12.55
CA VAL A 23 2.21 -10.03 12.10
C VAL A 23 2.84 -9.32 10.90
N ASP A 24 4.17 -9.30 10.83
CA ASP A 24 4.87 -8.70 9.70
C ASP A 24 4.53 -9.42 8.40
N LYS A 25 4.11 -8.65 7.40
CA LYS A 25 3.78 -9.10 6.04
C LYS A 25 4.89 -8.67 5.08
N ALA A 26 5.30 -9.59 4.23
CA ALA A 26 6.25 -9.26 3.17
C ALA A 26 5.66 -8.23 2.20
N MET A 27 6.53 -7.35 1.69
CA MET A 27 6.20 -6.33 0.70
C MET A 27 6.85 -6.66 -0.64
N GLU A 28 6.27 -6.16 -1.71
CA GLU A 28 6.85 -6.20 -3.05
C GLU A 28 7.52 -4.86 -3.38
N GLU A 29 8.50 -4.90 -4.27
CA GLU A 29 9.13 -3.69 -4.80
C GLU A 29 8.08 -2.81 -5.51
N GLY A 30 8.06 -1.52 -5.19
CA GLY A 30 7.11 -0.56 -5.75
C GLY A 30 5.68 -0.64 -5.20
N GLN A 31 5.42 -1.53 -4.23
CA GLN A 31 4.09 -1.65 -3.63
C GLN A 31 3.61 -0.36 -2.96
N PHE A 32 4.52 0.35 -2.28
CA PHE A 32 4.27 1.65 -1.67
C PHE A 32 5.17 2.70 -2.28
N SER A 33 4.72 3.96 -2.25
CA SER A 33 5.46 5.11 -2.77
C SER A 33 5.43 6.25 -1.76
N PHE A 34 6.48 7.03 -1.74
CA PHE A 34 6.63 8.18 -0.85
C PHE A 34 6.97 9.43 -1.66
N THR A 35 6.54 10.58 -1.18
CA THR A 35 6.91 11.89 -1.74
C THR A 35 7.76 12.67 -0.75
N ILE A 36 8.65 13.52 -1.27
CA ILE A 36 9.39 14.50 -0.50
C ILE A 36 9.19 15.89 -1.10
N GLU A 37 8.92 16.86 -0.24
CA GLU A 37 8.80 18.27 -0.60
C GLU A 37 9.58 19.14 0.38
N ALA A 38 10.16 20.25 -0.12
CA ALA A 38 10.73 21.28 0.75
C ALA A 38 9.62 22.21 1.21
N ASP A 39 9.62 22.59 2.51
CA ASP A 39 8.73 23.60 3.02
C ASP A 39 8.97 24.96 2.34
N ALA A 40 7.91 25.73 2.09
CA ALA A 40 7.99 27.01 1.40
C ALA A 40 8.86 28.05 2.13
N SER A 41 9.10 27.89 3.43
CA SER A 41 10.00 28.75 4.23
C SER A 41 11.48 28.38 4.09
N THR A 42 11.79 27.23 3.44
CA THR A 42 13.16 26.72 3.28
C THR A 42 13.90 27.50 2.20
N ASP A 43 15.09 28.07 2.53
CA ASP A 43 15.93 28.76 1.55
C ASP A 43 16.54 27.77 0.54
N ALA A 44 15.93 27.67 -0.64
CA ALA A 44 16.37 26.79 -1.71
C ALA A 44 17.79 27.10 -2.24
N THR A 45 18.37 28.26 -1.89
CA THR A 45 19.76 28.60 -2.27
C THR A 45 20.80 28.10 -1.27
N GLY A 46 20.35 27.50 -0.16
CA GLY A 46 21.21 27.01 0.92
C GLY A 46 21.61 25.56 0.79
N TYR A 47 21.13 24.85 -0.23
CA TYR A 47 21.44 23.43 -0.47
C TYR A 47 21.46 23.08 -1.95
N THR A 48 22.04 21.92 -2.27
CA THR A 48 22.09 21.35 -3.63
C THR A 48 21.80 19.87 -3.59
N GLY A 49 21.47 19.26 -4.73
CA GLY A 49 21.19 17.82 -4.83
C GLY A 49 19.76 17.42 -4.43
N PHE A 50 18.94 18.35 -3.95
CA PHE A 50 17.53 18.08 -3.66
C PHE A 50 16.67 18.19 -4.92
N THR A 51 15.79 17.22 -5.08
CA THR A 51 14.72 17.27 -6.08
C THR A 51 13.42 16.77 -5.40
N ALA A 52 12.39 17.60 -5.38
CA ALA A 52 11.08 17.17 -4.95
C ALA A 52 10.56 16.07 -5.89
N GLY A 53 9.96 15.03 -5.36
CA GLY A 53 9.51 13.93 -6.18
C GLY A 53 9.01 12.73 -5.39
N SER A 54 8.83 11.62 -6.10
CA SER A 54 8.35 10.36 -5.54
C SER A 54 9.43 9.29 -5.60
N GLN A 55 9.42 8.40 -4.61
CA GLN A 55 10.30 7.25 -4.51
C GLN A 55 9.51 6.02 -4.10
N ASP A 56 9.72 4.93 -4.79
CA ASP A 56 9.11 3.64 -4.48
C ASP A 56 9.89 2.90 -3.38
N VAL A 57 9.18 2.08 -2.62
CA VAL A 57 9.76 1.20 -1.61
C VAL A 57 10.43 0.00 -2.26
N ALA A 58 11.58 -0.42 -1.73
CA ALA A 58 12.16 -1.73 -2.04
C ALA A 58 11.44 -2.84 -1.25
N ALA A 59 11.55 -4.10 -1.70
CA ALA A 59 10.91 -5.25 -1.07
C ALA A 59 11.28 -5.46 0.42
N ASN A 60 12.44 -4.98 0.85
CA ASN A 60 12.86 -5.00 2.25
C ASN A 60 12.33 -3.83 3.09
N GLY A 61 11.47 -2.98 2.50
CA GLY A 61 10.89 -1.82 3.16
C GLY A 61 11.73 -0.55 3.12
N SER A 62 12.94 -0.56 2.57
CA SER A 62 13.77 0.64 2.48
C SER A 62 13.39 1.53 1.30
N PHE A 63 13.58 2.85 1.45
CA PHE A 63 13.49 3.83 0.38
C PHE A 63 14.47 4.98 0.62
N SER A 64 14.85 5.70 -0.44
CA SER A 64 15.78 6.83 -0.33
C SER A 64 15.52 7.88 -1.41
N PHE A 65 15.47 9.15 -0.99
CA PHE A 65 15.41 10.30 -1.89
C PHE A 65 16.80 10.85 -2.25
N GLY A 66 17.86 10.16 -1.79
CA GLY A 66 19.23 10.57 -2.06
C GLY A 66 19.81 11.53 -1.03
N THR A 67 20.95 12.11 -1.39
CA THR A 67 21.75 12.97 -0.51
C THR A 67 21.60 14.43 -0.91
N VAL A 68 21.39 15.29 0.08
CA VAL A 68 21.33 16.75 -0.06
C VAL A 68 22.56 17.36 0.62
N SER A 69 23.28 18.22 -0.11
CA SER A 69 24.45 18.95 0.37
C SER A 69 24.04 20.35 0.79
N PHE A 70 24.20 20.68 2.07
CA PHE A 70 23.92 22.01 2.64
C PHE A 70 25.15 22.89 2.55
N THR A 71 24.97 24.07 1.94
CA THR A 71 26.05 25.00 1.60
C THR A 71 26.00 26.31 2.40
N LYS A 72 24.96 26.50 3.21
CA LYS A 72 24.80 27.69 4.07
C LYS A 72 24.26 27.29 5.44
N VAL A 73 24.63 28.08 6.45
CA VAL A 73 23.99 28.02 7.78
C VAL A 73 22.49 28.33 7.66
N GLY A 74 21.66 27.65 8.45
CA GLY A 74 20.23 27.88 8.43
C GLY A 74 19.43 26.69 8.98
N VAL A 75 18.11 26.83 8.93
CA VAL A 75 17.17 25.77 9.26
C VAL A 75 16.34 25.46 8.02
N TYR A 76 16.35 24.19 7.63
CA TYR A 76 15.69 23.71 6.41
C TYR A 76 14.68 22.63 6.79
N LYS A 77 13.48 22.74 6.25
CA LYS A 77 12.39 21.79 6.54
C LYS A 77 11.95 21.07 5.29
N PHE A 78 11.74 19.78 5.45
CA PHE A 78 11.24 18.90 4.39
C PHE A 78 10.11 18.05 4.93
N THR A 79 9.11 17.77 4.10
CA THR A 79 7.99 16.90 4.45
C THR A 79 8.03 15.66 3.59
N ILE A 80 7.96 14.49 4.22
CA ILE A 80 7.90 13.19 3.55
C ILE A 80 6.54 12.57 3.88
N SER A 81 5.82 12.15 2.84
CA SER A 81 4.47 11.59 2.96
C SER A 81 4.38 10.27 2.21
N GLU A 82 3.59 9.34 2.72
CA GLU A 82 3.20 8.16 1.97
C GLU A 82 2.09 8.49 0.99
N VAL A 83 2.12 7.89 -0.20
CA VAL A 83 1.07 8.00 -1.20
C VAL A 83 0.00 6.96 -0.91
N ASP A 84 -1.20 7.39 -0.58
CA ASP A 84 -2.37 6.50 -0.50
C ASP A 84 -2.81 6.12 -1.91
N LYS A 85 -2.60 4.84 -2.28
CA LYS A 85 -2.99 4.28 -3.58
C LYS A 85 -4.44 3.78 -3.59
N GLY A 86 -5.15 3.83 -2.47
CA GLY A 86 -6.55 3.38 -2.34
C GLY A 86 -6.75 1.88 -2.55
N ALA A 87 -5.71 1.05 -2.37
CA ALA A 87 -5.81 -0.38 -2.56
C ALA A 87 -6.66 -1.03 -1.45
N ALA A 88 -7.56 -1.93 -1.85
CA ALA A 88 -8.49 -2.58 -0.93
C ALA A 88 -7.75 -3.36 0.17
N GLY A 89 -8.23 -3.24 1.40
CA GLY A 89 -7.66 -3.89 2.57
C GLY A 89 -6.43 -3.21 3.16
N TYR A 90 -5.83 -2.20 2.49
CA TYR A 90 -4.68 -1.46 3.02
C TYR A 90 -5.11 -0.22 3.78
N HIS A 91 -4.54 -0.05 4.97
CA HIS A 91 -4.62 1.17 5.77
C HIS A 91 -3.26 1.86 5.72
N TYR A 92 -3.20 2.94 4.94
CA TYR A 92 -1.98 3.71 4.71
C TYR A 92 -1.69 4.64 5.90
N ASP A 93 -0.40 4.89 6.15
CA ASP A 93 0.03 5.81 7.20
C ASP A 93 -0.14 7.25 6.74
N ALA A 94 -1.20 7.90 7.19
CA ALA A 94 -1.54 9.26 6.80
C ALA A 94 -0.66 10.34 7.45
N ASN A 95 0.20 9.97 8.41
CA ASN A 95 1.03 10.92 9.13
C ASN A 95 2.34 11.17 8.38
N ALA A 96 2.49 12.38 7.86
CA ALA A 96 3.75 12.80 7.26
C ALA A 96 4.87 12.90 8.31
N VAL A 97 6.11 12.72 7.85
CA VAL A 97 7.31 12.98 8.65
C VAL A 97 7.89 14.34 8.24
N THR A 98 7.99 15.26 9.19
CA THR A 98 8.72 16.51 9.01
C THR A 98 10.17 16.30 9.40
N VAL A 99 11.08 16.58 8.49
CA VAL A 99 12.54 16.57 8.73
C VAL A 99 13.00 18.01 8.85
N THR A 100 13.58 18.37 9.99
CA THR A 100 14.20 19.68 10.20
C THR A 100 15.71 19.49 10.24
N VAL A 101 16.41 20.09 9.28
CA VAL A 101 17.87 20.09 9.21
C VAL A 101 18.39 21.43 9.69
N THR A 102 19.12 21.43 10.79
CA THR A 102 19.84 22.62 11.31
C THR A 102 21.29 22.55 10.87
N VAL A 103 21.75 23.60 10.20
CA VAL A 103 23.11 23.72 9.68
C VAL A 103 23.83 24.83 10.40
N GLU A 104 24.93 24.51 11.05
CA GLU A 104 25.77 25.42 11.80
C GLU A 104 27.19 25.44 11.24
N LEU A 105 27.93 26.53 11.49
CA LEU A 105 29.36 26.64 11.14
C LEU A 105 30.22 26.18 12.32
N ASP A 106 31.00 25.13 12.12
CA ASP A 106 32.10 24.82 13.01
C ASP A 106 33.28 25.76 12.66
N THR A 107 33.50 26.76 13.50
CA THR A 107 34.53 27.78 13.29
C THR A 107 35.93 27.24 13.51
N ALA A 108 36.11 26.11 14.20
CA ALA A 108 37.41 25.51 14.44
C ALA A 108 37.95 24.80 13.19
N THR A 109 37.07 24.19 12.42
CA THR A 109 37.39 23.43 11.20
C THR A 109 37.05 24.17 9.91
N ASN A 110 36.28 25.26 10.00
CA ASN A 110 35.69 25.98 8.87
C ASN A 110 34.83 25.03 7.98
N THR A 111 34.01 24.17 8.62
CA THR A 111 33.09 23.26 7.95
C THR A 111 31.68 23.53 8.42
N LEU A 112 30.69 23.26 7.55
CA LEU A 112 29.29 23.21 7.96
C LEU A 112 29.00 21.86 8.63
N VAL A 113 28.15 21.90 9.65
CA VAL A 113 27.65 20.70 10.35
C VAL A 113 26.12 20.69 10.25
N ALA A 114 25.57 19.73 9.53
CA ALA A 114 24.13 19.53 9.39
C ALA A 114 23.65 18.45 10.38
N THR A 115 22.59 18.76 11.12
CA THR A 115 21.95 17.84 12.06
C THR A 115 20.47 17.75 11.71
N ALA A 116 19.94 16.53 11.50
CA ALA A 116 18.54 16.29 11.22
C ALA A 116 17.78 15.88 12.48
N THR A 117 16.58 16.43 12.64
CA THR A 117 15.57 15.98 13.61
C THR A 117 14.29 15.64 12.88
N TYR A 118 13.50 14.74 13.47
CA TYR A 118 12.33 14.19 12.84
C TYR A 118 11.13 14.39 13.75
N GLU A 119 9.98 14.72 13.15
CA GLU A 119 8.71 14.87 13.84
C GLU A 119 7.62 14.14 13.03
N LYS A 120 6.76 13.40 13.71
CA LYS A 120 5.63 12.70 13.11
C LYS A 120 4.41 12.81 14.01
N ALA A 121 3.26 13.22 13.45
CA ALA A 121 2.02 13.43 14.21
C ALA A 121 2.19 14.36 15.43
N GLY A 122 3.11 15.34 15.37
CA GLY A 122 3.39 16.28 16.46
C GLY A 122 4.35 15.76 17.54
N GLU A 123 4.91 14.56 17.38
CA GLU A 123 5.83 13.94 18.32
C GLU A 123 7.22 13.74 17.69
N THR A 124 8.26 13.79 18.53
CA THR A 124 9.63 13.48 18.07
C THR A 124 9.72 12.03 17.61
N ALA A 125 10.35 11.81 16.46
CA ALA A 125 10.60 10.51 15.89
C ALA A 125 12.12 10.24 15.76
N ASP A 126 12.52 8.97 15.75
CA ASP A 126 13.93 8.57 15.61
C ASP A 126 14.41 8.58 14.16
N GLY A 127 13.50 8.77 13.18
CA GLY A 127 13.82 8.77 11.76
C GLY A 127 12.56 8.77 10.87
N ILE A 128 12.78 8.50 9.58
CA ILE A 128 11.72 8.45 8.58
C ILE A 128 11.14 7.03 8.55
N THR A 129 9.99 6.84 9.19
CA THR A 129 9.34 5.53 9.28
C THR A 129 7.84 5.62 8.97
N PHE A 130 7.33 4.63 8.22
CA PHE A 130 5.91 4.49 7.92
C PHE A 130 5.45 3.06 8.21
N ALA A 131 4.25 2.92 8.77
CA ALA A 131 3.69 1.63 9.15
C ALA A 131 2.27 1.50 8.62
N ASN A 132 2.03 0.50 7.77
CA ASN A 132 0.69 0.18 7.29
C ASN A 132 0.17 -1.11 7.92
N THR A 133 -1.14 -1.24 7.92
CA THR A 133 -1.80 -2.52 8.18
C THR A 133 -2.55 -2.97 6.93
N TYR A 134 -2.72 -4.27 6.83
CA TYR A 134 -3.52 -4.92 5.81
C TYR A 134 -4.54 -5.81 6.50
N ASP A 135 -5.80 -5.61 6.17
CA ASP A 135 -6.89 -6.47 6.59
C ASP A 135 -7.36 -7.25 5.35
N THR A 136 -7.26 -8.58 5.42
CA THR A 136 -7.83 -9.42 4.36
C THR A 136 -9.31 -9.11 4.26
N PRO A 137 -9.83 -8.72 3.08
CA PRO A 137 -11.26 -8.51 2.91
C PRO A 137 -12.04 -9.75 3.30
N ASP A 138 -13.18 -9.55 3.95
CA ASP A 138 -14.07 -10.65 4.28
C ASP A 138 -14.57 -11.33 3.00
N ALA A 139 -14.56 -12.66 3.02
CA ALA A 139 -15.11 -13.43 1.93
C ALA A 139 -16.61 -13.17 1.76
N VAL A 140 -17.05 -13.01 0.52
CA VAL A 140 -18.46 -12.81 0.19
C VAL A 140 -19.02 -14.09 -0.41
N ASP A 141 -20.08 -14.60 0.21
CA ASP A 141 -20.81 -15.77 -0.28
C ASP A 141 -21.98 -15.37 -1.17
N GLN A 142 -22.10 -16.02 -2.31
CA GLN A 142 -23.22 -15.88 -3.22
C GLN A 142 -23.86 -17.25 -3.50
N ASP A 143 -25.16 -17.40 -3.18
CA ASP A 143 -25.89 -18.61 -3.52
C ASP A 143 -26.02 -18.76 -5.04
N LEU A 144 -25.67 -19.91 -5.56
CA LEU A 144 -25.82 -20.27 -6.96
C LEU A 144 -26.94 -21.30 -7.10
N THR A 145 -28.11 -20.83 -7.50
CA THR A 145 -29.30 -21.63 -7.64
C THR A 145 -29.90 -21.51 -9.04
N GLY A 146 -30.69 -22.48 -9.40
CA GLY A 146 -31.44 -22.49 -10.67
C GLY A 146 -32.71 -23.25 -10.58
N ASN A 147 -33.45 -23.29 -11.69
CA ASN A 147 -34.68 -24.07 -11.79
C ASN A 147 -34.80 -24.71 -13.18
N VAL A 148 -35.24 -25.94 -13.22
CA VAL A 148 -35.65 -26.64 -14.44
C VAL A 148 -37.15 -26.78 -14.48
N SER A 149 -37.77 -26.52 -15.64
CA SER A 149 -39.21 -26.70 -15.85
C SER A 149 -39.44 -27.66 -17.01
N LEU A 150 -40.58 -28.36 -16.93
CA LEU A 150 -41.09 -29.18 -18.04
C LEU A 150 -42.15 -28.41 -18.80
N GLY A 151 -42.15 -28.59 -20.13
CA GLY A 151 -43.16 -28.04 -21.03
C GLY A 151 -44.15 -29.09 -21.55
N GLY A 152 -45.14 -28.64 -22.29
CA GLY A 152 -46.21 -29.50 -22.85
C GLY A 152 -47.22 -29.93 -21.79
N ASP A 153 -47.64 -31.18 -21.83
CA ASP A 153 -48.64 -31.74 -20.90
C ASP A 153 -48.06 -32.13 -19.53
N ARG A 154 -46.72 -32.00 -19.34
CA ARG A 154 -46.05 -32.29 -18.08
C ARG A 154 -45.93 -31.04 -17.23
N LYS A 155 -45.99 -31.23 -15.91
CA LYS A 155 -45.87 -30.15 -14.93
C LYS A 155 -44.48 -30.20 -14.28
N THR A 156 -43.96 -29.04 -13.89
CA THR A 156 -42.72 -28.92 -13.12
C THR A 156 -42.75 -29.74 -11.83
N SER A 157 -43.95 -29.90 -11.20
CA SER A 157 -44.16 -30.76 -10.03
C SER A 157 -43.93 -32.25 -10.28
N ASP A 158 -43.83 -32.67 -11.55
CA ASP A 158 -43.56 -34.07 -11.91
C ASP A 158 -42.08 -34.41 -11.89
N ILE A 159 -41.21 -33.39 -11.77
CA ILE A 159 -39.79 -33.55 -11.66
C ILE A 159 -39.45 -34.15 -10.28
N LYS A 160 -38.62 -35.19 -10.31
CA LYS A 160 -38.10 -35.82 -9.09
C LYS A 160 -36.64 -35.51 -8.90
N ALA A 161 -36.19 -35.65 -7.67
CA ALA A 161 -34.80 -35.48 -7.33
C ALA A 161 -33.89 -36.40 -8.18
N GLY A 162 -32.92 -35.82 -8.88
CA GLY A 162 -31.99 -36.55 -9.71
C GLY A 162 -32.42 -36.80 -11.16
N ASP A 163 -33.64 -36.38 -11.57
CA ASP A 163 -34.10 -36.54 -12.96
C ASP A 163 -33.20 -35.79 -13.97
N PHE A 164 -32.62 -34.68 -13.54
CA PHE A 164 -31.73 -33.84 -14.35
C PHE A 164 -30.47 -33.50 -13.56
N THR A 165 -29.32 -33.49 -14.25
CA THR A 165 -28.04 -33.05 -13.69
C THR A 165 -27.51 -31.87 -14.50
N PHE A 166 -27.05 -30.85 -13.79
CA PHE A 166 -26.51 -29.62 -14.34
C PHE A 166 -25.09 -29.42 -13.91
N LYS A 167 -24.31 -28.77 -14.76
CA LYS A 167 -22.92 -28.45 -14.48
C LYS A 167 -22.70 -26.96 -14.62
N VAL A 168 -22.03 -26.37 -13.64
CA VAL A 168 -21.45 -25.03 -13.73
C VAL A 168 -20.00 -25.15 -14.19
N THR A 169 -19.63 -24.33 -15.16
CA THR A 169 -18.24 -24.26 -15.63
C THR A 169 -17.86 -22.77 -15.65
N PRO A 170 -16.74 -22.39 -15.04
CA PRO A 170 -16.22 -21.04 -15.15
C PRO A 170 -15.96 -20.67 -16.62
N ASP A 171 -16.16 -19.39 -16.96
CA ASP A 171 -15.74 -18.89 -18.26
C ASP A 171 -14.22 -18.81 -18.35
N ALA A 172 -13.66 -19.07 -19.52
CA ALA A 172 -12.22 -19.14 -19.76
C ALA A 172 -11.45 -17.81 -19.49
N GLY A 173 -12.18 -16.71 -19.26
CA GLY A 173 -11.62 -15.41 -18.91
C GLY A 173 -11.61 -15.07 -17.42
N ASN A 174 -12.17 -15.95 -16.56
CA ASN A 174 -12.24 -15.68 -15.13
C ASN A 174 -10.90 -15.98 -14.44
N ASP A 175 -10.57 -15.15 -13.45
CA ASP A 175 -9.48 -15.44 -12.50
C ASP A 175 -9.97 -16.47 -11.48
N GLU A 176 -9.56 -17.74 -11.67
CA GLU A 176 -9.95 -18.84 -10.81
C GLU A 176 -9.35 -18.76 -9.40
N SER A 177 -8.36 -17.89 -9.16
CA SER A 177 -7.79 -17.66 -7.83
C SER A 177 -8.67 -16.73 -6.96
N GLY A 178 -9.59 -16.00 -7.57
CA GLY A 178 -10.46 -15.03 -6.90
C GLY A 178 -11.73 -15.61 -6.31
N TYR A 179 -12.00 -16.92 -6.45
CA TYR A 179 -13.22 -17.54 -5.92
C TYR A 179 -13.06 -19.03 -5.63
N THR A 180 -13.95 -19.55 -4.80
CA THR A 180 -14.10 -20.98 -4.55
C THR A 180 -15.48 -21.47 -4.98
N LEU A 181 -15.53 -22.48 -5.85
CA LEU A 181 -16.76 -23.14 -6.30
C LEU A 181 -16.75 -24.59 -5.81
N PRO A 182 -17.40 -24.90 -4.66
CA PRO A 182 -17.30 -26.22 -4.04
C PRO A 182 -18.01 -27.31 -4.84
N ASN A 183 -19.11 -26.96 -5.55
CA ASN A 183 -19.90 -27.91 -6.34
C ASN A 183 -20.00 -27.44 -7.79
N THR A 184 -19.39 -28.20 -8.70
CA THR A 184 -19.50 -27.94 -10.14
C THR A 184 -20.67 -28.69 -10.80
N ALA A 185 -21.33 -29.57 -10.08
CA ALA A 185 -22.49 -30.32 -10.57
C ALA A 185 -23.58 -30.42 -9.50
N ALA A 186 -24.82 -30.24 -9.91
CA ALA A 186 -25.98 -30.36 -9.04
C ALA A 186 -27.10 -31.11 -9.78
N ALA A 187 -27.83 -31.95 -9.04
CA ALA A 187 -29.02 -32.63 -9.53
C ALA A 187 -30.29 -31.83 -9.19
N SER A 188 -31.32 -31.97 -10.00
CA SER A 188 -32.63 -31.42 -9.68
C SER A 188 -33.19 -31.99 -8.37
N LYS A 189 -33.83 -31.14 -7.59
CA LYS A 189 -34.68 -31.53 -6.46
C LYS A 189 -36.11 -31.76 -6.97
N ASP A 190 -37.00 -32.30 -6.10
CA ASP A 190 -38.42 -32.37 -6.38
C ASP A 190 -38.96 -30.96 -6.69
N GLY A 191 -39.76 -30.85 -7.80
CA GLY A 191 -40.26 -29.55 -8.24
C GLY A 191 -39.27 -28.72 -9.06
N GLY A 192 -38.10 -29.29 -9.42
CA GLY A 192 -37.17 -28.70 -10.40
C GLY A 192 -36.13 -27.71 -9.88
N ASP A 193 -36.04 -27.50 -8.58
CA ASP A 193 -35.01 -26.63 -8.02
C ASP A 193 -33.62 -27.26 -8.15
N ILE A 194 -32.63 -26.41 -8.42
CA ILE A 194 -31.23 -26.76 -8.55
C ILE A 194 -30.42 -25.90 -7.58
N ASP A 195 -29.54 -26.52 -6.81
CA ASP A 195 -28.70 -25.84 -5.82
C ASP A 195 -27.24 -26.29 -5.98
N PHE A 196 -26.39 -25.38 -6.44
CA PHE A 196 -24.95 -25.60 -6.57
C PHE A 196 -24.19 -25.21 -5.30
N SER A 197 -24.91 -24.84 -4.23
CA SER A 197 -24.33 -24.26 -3.02
C SER A 197 -23.80 -22.83 -3.25
N LYS A 198 -22.85 -22.41 -2.44
CA LYS A 198 -22.33 -21.05 -2.47
C LYS A 198 -21.05 -20.95 -3.29
N ILE A 199 -20.92 -19.84 -4.01
CA ILE A 199 -19.61 -19.35 -4.47
C ILE A 199 -19.10 -18.40 -3.40
N THR A 200 -17.85 -18.56 -3.00
CA THR A 200 -17.16 -17.66 -2.07
C THR A 200 -16.10 -16.88 -2.84
N PHE A 201 -16.16 -15.56 -2.76
CA PHE A 201 -15.23 -14.62 -3.41
C PHE A 201 -14.29 -14.00 -2.38
#